data_0efa2a010b967587b8a2bd2705cd6f88
#
_entry.id   0efa2a010b967587b8a2bd2705cd6f88
#
_cell.length_a   1.000
_cell.length_b   1.000
_cell.length_c   1.000
_cell.angle_alpha   90.00
_cell.angle_beta   90.00
_cell.angle_gamma   90.00
#
_symmetry.space_group_name_H-M   'P 1'
#
loop_
_entity.id
_entity.type
_entity.pdbx_description
1 polymer ?
#
loop_
_entity_poly.entity_id
_entity_poly.type
_entity_poly.pdbx_seq_one_letter_code
_entity_poly.pdbx_strand_id
1 'polypeptide(L)'
;MSQDLKVDWVEVGPRDGLQSWPRTLPTPAKVGLVAGLLDCGFRRVEATSMVHPKWVPQLADAEAVLEALQDRIDQLRVLVPNRRGLDRARDAGVRNVAVTVAATDGYNEHNLNRSVRETLEEIQVIAQEARRDNIAVDASVSVAFGCPYDGAVAPERVGEVASALADGGIEEISLADTIGVANPAQVEALFQAMKERLPAVRWGAHFHDTRGTAIANLLSALETGVNLFEGSVGGIGGSPFAPGAAGNICSEDALAMLDAMGIATGVDVARLIAVARGLERTLDAPLPGRIHTLAPAEIGTVPA
;
A
#
# COMPACT_ATOMS: atom_id res chain seq x y z
N MET A 1 1.17 -22.29 -12.98
CA MET A 1 0.51 -21.73 -11.78
C MET A 1 -0.81 -22.46 -11.57
N SER A 2 -1.23 -22.78 -10.31
CA SER A 2 -2.47 -23.54 -10.08
C SER A 2 -3.68 -22.66 -10.42
N GLN A 3 -4.75 -23.26 -10.96
CA GLN A 3 -6.00 -22.59 -11.35
C GLN A 3 -6.81 -21.99 -10.17
N ASP A 4 -6.32 -22.14 -8.91
CA ASP A 4 -6.97 -21.66 -7.68
C ASP A 4 -6.24 -20.51 -7.01
N LEU A 5 -5.26 -19.89 -7.68
CA LEU A 5 -4.50 -18.78 -7.10
C LEU A 5 -5.38 -17.54 -7.00
N LYS A 6 -5.53 -17.02 -5.78
CA LYS A 6 -6.24 -15.78 -5.48
C LYS A 6 -5.26 -14.76 -4.96
N VAL A 7 -5.38 -13.54 -5.44
CA VAL A 7 -4.60 -12.39 -4.97
C VAL A 7 -5.54 -11.44 -4.21
N ASP A 8 -5.13 -11.07 -3.00
CA ASP A 8 -5.72 -9.96 -2.28
C ASP A 8 -4.99 -8.68 -2.66
N TRP A 9 -5.75 -7.66 -2.98
CA TRP A 9 -5.22 -6.35 -3.34
C TRP A 9 -5.73 -5.29 -2.38
N VAL A 10 -4.80 -4.52 -1.81
CA VAL A 10 -5.11 -3.33 -1.00
C VAL A 10 -4.88 -2.10 -1.86
N GLU A 11 -5.91 -1.31 -2.03
CA GLU A 11 -5.83 -0.07 -2.79
C GLU A 11 -5.36 1.07 -1.89
N VAL A 12 -4.20 1.65 -2.19
CA VAL A 12 -3.57 2.68 -1.33
C VAL A 12 -3.60 4.09 -1.95
N GLY A 13 -4.17 4.25 -3.13
CA GLY A 13 -4.24 5.53 -3.85
C GLY A 13 -4.83 6.68 -3.04
N PRO A 14 -5.94 6.49 -2.30
CA PRO A 14 -6.54 7.57 -1.51
C PRO A 14 -5.65 8.08 -0.37
N ARG A 15 -4.78 7.24 0.19
CA ARG A 15 -3.82 7.65 1.23
C ARG A 15 -2.44 7.90 0.64
N ASP A 16 -1.76 6.85 0.19
CA ASP A 16 -0.37 6.91 -0.25
C ASP A 16 -0.24 7.70 -1.56
N GLY A 17 -1.17 7.47 -2.46
CA GLY A 17 -1.25 8.20 -3.72
C GLY A 17 -1.43 9.70 -3.53
N LEU A 18 -2.39 10.11 -2.72
CA LEU A 18 -2.77 11.50 -2.56
C LEU A 18 -1.88 12.28 -1.57
N GLN A 19 -1.19 11.61 -0.63
CA GLN A 19 -0.42 12.31 0.41
C GLN A 19 0.67 13.24 -0.13
N SER A 20 1.26 12.91 -1.27
CA SER A 20 2.30 13.69 -1.93
C SER A 20 1.78 14.54 -3.10
N TRP A 21 0.46 14.50 -3.38
CA TRP A 21 -0.10 15.26 -4.48
C TRP A 21 -0.02 16.77 -4.20
N PRO A 22 0.42 17.60 -5.18
CA PRO A 22 0.66 19.01 -4.94
C PRO A 22 -0.57 19.81 -4.48
N ARG A 23 -1.76 19.39 -4.91
CA ARG A 23 -3.03 20.05 -4.60
C ARG A 23 -3.88 19.17 -3.69
N THR A 24 -4.31 19.70 -2.55
CA THR A 24 -5.28 19.02 -1.67
C THR A 24 -6.63 18.90 -2.36
N LEU A 25 -7.15 17.67 -2.43
CA LEU A 25 -8.51 17.43 -2.90
C LEU A 25 -9.54 17.78 -1.82
N PRO A 26 -10.72 18.29 -2.19
CA PRO A 26 -11.80 18.48 -1.25
C PRO A 26 -12.34 17.14 -0.75
N THR A 27 -12.81 17.09 0.50
CA THR A 27 -13.35 15.89 1.15
C THR A 27 -14.36 15.11 0.29
N PRO A 28 -15.35 15.73 -0.36
CA PRO A 28 -16.29 14.99 -1.21
C PRO A 28 -15.62 14.24 -2.37
N ALA A 29 -14.53 14.79 -2.93
CA ALA A 29 -13.80 14.11 -4.00
C ALA A 29 -13.04 12.88 -3.49
N LYS A 30 -12.45 12.95 -2.29
CA LYS A 30 -11.81 11.80 -1.63
C LYS A 30 -12.83 10.72 -1.26
N VAL A 31 -13.96 11.10 -0.69
CA VAL A 31 -15.07 10.19 -0.38
C VAL A 31 -15.57 9.50 -1.65
N GLY A 32 -15.78 10.26 -2.74
CA GLY A 32 -16.18 9.71 -4.04
C GLY A 32 -15.14 8.73 -4.61
N LEU A 33 -13.85 9.03 -4.46
CA LEU A 33 -12.77 8.13 -4.88
C LEU A 33 -12.81 6.81 -4.09
N VAL A 34 -12.82 6.87 -2.75
CA VAL A 34 -12.86 5.67 -1.90
C VAL A 34 -14.10 4.83 -2.17
N ALA A 35 -15.28 5.46 -2.25
CA ALA A 35 -16.53 4.76 -2.56
C ALA A 35 -16.46 4.07 -3.93
N GLY A 36 -15.97 4.79 -4.96
CA GLY A 36 -15.80 4.23 -6.31
C GLY A 36 -14.86 3.03 -6.35
N LEU A 37 -13.76 3.05 -5.56
CA LEU A 37 -12.84 1.93 -5.43
C LEU A 37 -13.50 0.72 -4.74
N LEU A 38 -14.23 0.95 -3.64
CA LEU A 38 -15.00 -0.11 -2.97
C LEU A 38 -16.05 -0.74 -3.90
N ASP A 39 -16.70 0.08 -4.75
CA ASP A 39 -17.66 -0.40 -5.74
C ASP A 39 -17.03 -1.18 -6.89
N CYS A 40 -15.69 -1.06 -7.10
CA CYS A 40 -14.93 -1.95 -7.98
C CYS A 40 -14.69 -3.34 -7.39
N GLY A 41 -14.98 -3.57 -6.10
CA GLY A 41 -14.81 -4.86 -5.44
C GLY A 41 -13.56 -4.97 -4.55
N PHE A 42 -12.83 -3.88 -4.33
CA PHE A 42 -11.73 -3.90 -3.34
C PHE A 42 -12.26 -4.21 -1.95
N ARG A 43 -11.64 -5.18 -1.29
CA ARG A 43 -12.00 -5.59 0.07
C ARG A 43 -11.40 -4.67 1.13
N ARG A 44 -10.24 -4.08 0.83
CA ARG A 44 -9.53 -3.11 1.68
C ARG A 44 -9.06 -1.94 0.84
N VAL A 45 -9.42 -0.73 1.29
CA VAL A 45 -8.94 0.54 0.74
C VAL A 45 -8.29 1.33 1.86
N GLU A 46 -7.04 1.72 1.68
CA GLU A 46 -6.38 2.63 2.60
C GLU A 46 -6.86 4.04 2.35
N ALA A 47 -7.90 4.42 3.10
CA ALA A 47 -8.70 5.60 2.82
C ALA A 47 -8.01 6.91 3.22
N THR A 48 -7.23 6.89 4.30
CA THR A 48 -6.60 8.08 4.88
C THR A 48 -5.51 7.73 5.90
N SER A 49 -4.98 8.75 6.57
CA SER A 49 -3.99 8.61 7.65
C SER A 49 -4.33 9.50 8.84
N MET A 50 -4.05 9.01 10.04
CA MET A 50 -4.10 9.78 11.28
C MET A 50 -2.81 10.56 11.60
N VAL A 51 -2.01 10.83 10.57
CA VAL A 51 -0.85 11.74 10.68
C VAL A 51 -1.33 13.14 11.06
N HIS A 52 -0.49 13.88 11.77
CA HIS A 52 -0.83 15.25 12.16
C HIS A 52 -1.01 16.15 10.90
N PRO A 53 -2.09 16.92 10.78
CA PRO A 53 -2.43 17.71 9.59
C PRO A 53 -1.33 18.68 9.10
N LYS A 54 -0.45 19.15 9.99
CA LYS A 54 0.69 20.00 9.62
C LYS A 54 1.73 19.29 8.76
N TRP A 55 1.85 17.95 8.88
CA TRP A 55 2.83 17.17 8.14
C TRP A 55 2.30 16.69 6.79
N VAL A 56 1.01 16.35 6.75
CA VAL A 56 0.34 15.92 5.51
C VAL A 56 -0.99 16.66 5.38
N PRO A 57 -0.97 17.91 4.89
CA PRO A 57 -2.19 18.72 4.72
C PRO A 57 -3.23 18.05 3.81
N GLN A 58 -2.77 17.23 2.86
CA GLN A 58 -3.62 16.49 1.93
C GLN A 58 -4.60 15.52 2.64
N LEU A 59 -4.27 15.06 3.83
CA LEU A 59 -5.05 14.12 4.62
C LEU A 59 -5.61 14.73 5.93
N ALA A 60 -5.66 16.07 6.00
CA ALA A 60 -6.07 16.79 7.21
C ALA A 60 -7.55 16.57 7.60
N ASP A 61 -8.36 16.10 6.67
CA ASP A 61 -9.80 15.84 6.78
C ASP A 61 -10.13 14.34 7.04
N ALA A 62 -9.19 13.60 7.62
CA ALA A 62 -9.30 12.15 7.82
C ALA A 62 -10.61 11.73 8.49
N GLU A 63 -10.98 12.36 9.60
CA GLU A 63 -12.21 12.04 10.33
C GLU A 63 -13.47 12.30 9.47
N ALA A 64 -13.50 13.39 8.72
CA ALA A 64 -14.64 13.72 7.86
C ALA A 64 -14.80 12.71 6.69
N VAL A 65 -13.68 12.20 6.14
CA VAL A 65 -13.72 11.13 5.13
C VAL A 65 -14.28 9.85 5.73
N LEU A 66 -13.85 9.46 6.92
CA LEU A 66 -14.31 8.25 7.61
C LEU A 66 -15.78 8.36 8.03
N GLU A 67 -16.21 9.52 8.55
CA GLU A 67 -17.61 9.78 8.89
C GLU A 67 -18.54 9.64 7.67
N ALA A 68 -18.12 10.15 6.52
CA ALA A 68 -18.91 10.05 5.28
C ALA A 68 -18.97 8.62 4.71
N LEU A 69 -18.09 7.71 5.15
CA LEU A 69 -18.00 6.31 4.71
C LEU A 69 -18.30 5.32 5.85
N GLN A 70 -19.03 5.75 6.87
CA GLN A 70 -19.27 4.96 8.09
C GLN A 70 -19.98 3.63 7.80
N ASP A 71 -20.81 3.57 6.76
CA ASP A 71 -21.49 2.34 6.29
C ASP A 71 -20.54 1.32 5.64
N ARG A 72 -19.33 1.74 5.29
CA ARG A 72 -18.27 0.94 4.68
C ARG A 72 -17.01 0.81 5.56
N ILE A 73 -17.08 1.24 6.83
CA ILE A 73 -15.90 1.39 7.72
C ILE A 73 -15.07 0.11 7.86
N ASP A 74 -15.69 -1.07 7.83
CA ASP A 74 -15.01 -2.36 7.95
C ASP A 74 -14.12 -2.70 6.73
N GLN A 75 -14.33 -2.03 5.58
CA GLN A 75 -13.52 -2.18 4.38
C GLN A 75 -12.39 -1.13 4.32
N LEU A 76 -12.36 -0.18 5.26
CA LEU A 76 -11.37 0.87 5.28
C LEU A 76 -10.18 0.48 6.15
N ARG A 77 -8.99 0.71 5.62
CA ARG A 77 -7.72 0.71 6.36
C ARG A 77 -7.27 2.16 6.56
N VAL A 78 -6.63 2.42 7.69
CA VAL A 78 -6.14 3.77 8.03
C VAL A 78 -4.71 3.68 8.54
N LEU A 79 -3.81 4.47 7.98
CA LEU A 79 -2.44 4.55 8.48
C LEU A 79 -2.39 5.29 9.82
N VAL A 80 -1.81 4.67 10.85
CA VAL A 80 -1.59 5.27 12.16
C VAL A 80 -0.09 5.40 12.46
N PRO A 81 0.41 6.63 12.68
CA PRO A 81 1.85 6.86 12.89
C PRO A 81 2.30 6.66 14.33
N ASN A 82 1.37 6.62 15.27
CA ASN A 82 1.61 6.54 16.71
C ASN A 82 0.32 6.22 17.47
N ARG A 83 0.45 6.03 18.80
CA ARG A 83 -0.67 5.73 19.70
C ARG A 83 -1.82 6.75 19.61
N ARG A 84 -1.52 8.06 19.53
CA ARG A 84 -2.55 9.09 19.35
C ARG A 84 -3.33 8.93 18.04
N GLY A 85 -2.66 8.48 16.98
CA GLY A 85 -3.31 8.12 15.72
C GLY A 85 -4.25 6.92 15.88
N LEU A 86 -3.86 5.92 16.68
CA LEU A 86 -4.73 4.78 17.01
C LEU A 86 -5.99 5.24 17.77
N ASP A 87 -5.84 6.11 18.77
CA ASP A 87 -6.98 6.65 19.51
C ASP A 87 -7.99 7.35 18.57
N ARG A 88 -7.49 8.20 17.64
CA ARG A 88 -8.35 8.86 16.65
C ARG A 88 -9.01 7.86 15.69
N ALA A 89 -8.30 6.84 15.24
CA ALA A 89 -8.87 5.79 14.38
C ALA A 89 -9.96 4.98 15.10
N ARG A 90 -9.72 4.65 16.38
CA ARG A 90 -10.70 3.98 17.26
C ARG A 90 -11.97 4.81 17.42
N ASP A 91 -11.81 6.10 17.74
CA ASP A 91 -12.93 7.03 17.93
C ASP A 91 -13.76 7.21 16.64
N ALA A 92 -13.12 7.09 15.49
CA ALA A 92 -13.80 7.06 14.18
C ALA A 92 -14.42 5.71 13.81
N GLY A 93 -14.31 4.68 14.67
CA GLY A 93 -14.91 3.35 14.43
C GLY A 93 -14.10 2.42 13.51
N VAL A 94 -12.86 2.78 13.16
CA VAL A 94 -11.99 1.98 12.27
C VAL A 94 -11.67 0.62 12.90
N ARG A 95 -11.64 -0.43 12.07
CA ARG A 95 -11.33 -1.81 12.47
C ARG A 95 -10.03 -2.34 11.88
N ASN A 96 -9.45 -1.64 10.91
CA ASN A 96 -8.19 -2.03 10.27
C ASN A 96 -7.24 -0.84 10.23
N VAL A 97 -6.08 -0.97 10.82
CA VAL A 97 -5.04 0.07 10.82
C VAL A 97 -3.73 -0.47 10.25
N ALA A 98 -3.01 0.40 9.57
CA ALA A 98 -1.67 0.13 9.09
C ALA A 98 -0.64 0.90 9.92
N VAL A 99 0.50 0.28 10.19
CA VAL A 99 1.68 0.91 10.77
C VAL A 99 2.86 0.75 9.82
N THR A 100 3.87 1.63 9.93
CA THR A 100 5.07 1.54 9.11
C THR A 100 6.33 1.71 9.94
N VAL A 101 7.36 0.97 9.57
CA VAL A 101 8.72 1.11 10.07
C VAL A 101 9.69 0.89 8.92
N ALA A 102 10.83 1.55 8.92
CA ALA A 102 11.84 1.30 7.89
C ALA A 102 12.78 0.13 8.26
N ALA A 103 13.40 -0.47 7.26
CA ALA A 103 14.47 -1.45 7.48
C ALA A 103 15.74 -0.78 8.03
N THR A 104 15.92 0.54 7.84
CA THR A 104 17.13 1.26 8.20
C THR A 104 16.85 2.49 9.05
N ASP A 105 17.77 2.85 9.94
CA ASP A 105 17.63 4.03 10.80
C ASP A 105 17.68 5.33 10.00
N GLY A 106 18.55 5.42 8.98
CA GLY A 106 18.65 6.62 8.16
C GLY A 106 17.34 7.01 7.50
N TYR A 107 16.59 6.03 6.93
CA TYR A 107 15.26 6.32 6.38
C TYR A 107 14.22 6.58 7.48
N ASN A 108 14.25 5.81 8.56
CA ASN A 108 13.27 5.92 9.63
C ASN A 108 13.33 7.28 10.33
N GLU A 109 14.55 7.79 10.58
CA GLU A 109 14.76 9.12 11.15
C GLU A 109 14.24 10.24 10.24
N HIS A 110 14.50 10.16 8.93
CA HIS A 110 14.00 11.15 7.97
C HIS A 110 12.47 11.11 7.82
N ASN A 111 11.86 9.92 7.90
CA ASN A 111 10.42 9.75 7.69
C ASN A 111 9.59 9.97 8.96
N LEU A 112 10.06 9.43 10.10
CA LEU A 112 9.31 9.40 11.35
C LEU A 112 9.96 10.21 12.49
N ASN A 113 11.15 10.77 12.26
CA ASN A 113 11.97 11.46 13.26
C ASN A 113 12.25 10.59 14.51
N ARG A 114 12.50 9.29 14.28
CA ARG A 114 12.77 8.26 15.31
C ARG A 114 13.68 7.19 14.74
N SER A 115 14.42 6.52 15.60
CA SER A 115 15.12 5.29 15.24
C SER A 115 14.16 4.15 14.92
N VAL A 116 14.63 3.12 14.23
CA VAL A 116 13.87 1.88 14.00
C VAL A 116 13.44 1.25 15.32
N ARG A 117 14.33 1.21 16.30
CA ARG A 117 14.04 0.65 17.64
C ARG A 117 12.88 1.37 18.33
N GLU A 118 12.92 2.71 18.39
CA GLU A 118 11.85 3.50 19.02
C GLU A 118 10.51 3.35 18.28
N THR A 119 10.58 3.20 16.96
CA THR A 119 9.37 2.96 16.15
C THR A 119 8.79 1.58 16.42
N LEU A 120 9.61 0.53 16.53
CA LEU A 120 9.17 -0.82 16.88
C LEU A 120 8.56 -0.87 18.29
N GLU A 121 9.16 -0.18 19.28
CA GLU A 121 8.60 -0.05 20.63
C GLU A 121 7.21 0.60 20.62
N GLU A 122 7.02 1.67 19.85
CA GLU A 122 5.70 2.32 19.66
C GLU A 122 4.71 1.39 18.97
N ILE A 123 5.12 0.67 17.91
CA ILE A 123 4.26 -0.26 17.18
C ILE A 123 3.80 -1.41 18.09
N GLN A 124 4.67 -1.92 18.96
CA GLN A 124 4.28 -2.96 19.93
C GLN A 124 3.16 -2.47 20.87
N VAL A 125 3.24 -1.22 21.32
CA VAL A 125 2.16 -0.62 22.14
C VAL A 125 0.86 -0.50 21.33
N ILE A 126 0.96 0.00 20.08
CA ILE A 126 -0.19 0.11 19.17
C ILE A 126 -0.85 -1.26 18.95
N ALA A 127 -0.08 -2.29 18.62
CA ALA A 127 -0.59 -3.63 18.37
C ALA A 127 -1.28 -4.23 19.61
N GLN A 128 -0.71 -3.98 20.79
CA GLN A 128 -1.27 -4.45 22.08
C GLN A 128 -2.61 -3.79 22.40
N GLU A 129 -2.71 -2.47 22.21
CA GLU A 129 -3.94 -1.70 22.45
C GLU A 129 -5.00 -2.02 21.39
N ALA A 130 -4.63 -2.05 20.11
CA ALA A 130 -5.54 -2.39 19.02
C ALA A 130 -6.18 -3.77 19.18
N ARG A 131 -5.38 -4.78 19.61
CA ARG A 131 -5.89 -6.12 19.89
C ARG A 131 -6.96 -6.14 20.98
N ARG A 132 -6.82 -5.32 22.05
CA ARG A 132 -7.84 -5.20 23.11
C ARG A 132 -9.16 -4.65 22.58
N ASP A 133 -9.08 -3.83 21.55
CA ASP A 133 -10.23 -3.15 20.94
C ASP A 133 -10.77 -3.87 19.70
N ASN A 134 -10.24 -5.09 19.38
CA ASN A 134 -10.56 -5.88 18.19
C ASN A 134 -10.29 -5.09 16.89
N ILE A 135 -9.20 -4.33 16.84
CA ILE A 135 -8.71 -3.63 15.66
C ILE A 135 -7.54 -4.45 15.08
N ALA A 136 -7.63 -4.82 13.81
CA ALA A 136 -6.55 -5.49 13.09
C ALA A 136 -5.42 -4.50 12.80
N VAL A 137 -4.17 -4.96 12.88
CA VAL A 137 -2.98 -4.16 12.61
C VAL A 137 -2.13 -4.86 11.55
N ASP A 138 -1.95 -4.20 10.42
CA ASP A 138 -1.01 -4.61 9.37
C ASP A 138 0.26 -3.74 9.48
N ALA A 139 1.42 -4.28 9.12
CA ALA A 139 2.65 -3.52 9.11
C ALA A 139 3.30 -3.48 7.72
N SER A 140 3.98 -2.37 7.43
CA SER A 140 4.83 -2.26 6.26
C SER A 140 6.28 -1.98 6.68
N VAL A 141 7.22 -2.73 6.09
CA VAL A 141 8.66 -2.49 6.24
C VAL A 141 9.14 -1.68 5.04
N SER A 142 9.33 -0.39 5.22
CA SER A 142 9.80 0.53 4.18
C SER A 142 11.28 0.28 3.84
N VAL A 143 11.68 0.63 2.61
CA VAL A 143 13.04 0.49 2.06
C VAL A 143 13.64 -0.91 2.20
N ALA A 144 12.79 -1.95 2.11
CA ALA A 144 13.20 -3.34 2.29
C ALA A 144 14.19 -3.83 1.20
N PHE A 145 14.22 -3.19 0.04
CA PHE A 145 15.05 -3.57 -1.11
C PHE A 145 16.22 -2.60 -1.37
N GLY A 146 16.26 -1.48 -0.66
CA GLY A 146 17.30 -0.47 -0.80
C GLY A 146 16.87 0.85 -0.20
N CYS A 147 17.83 1.56 0.41
CA CYS A 147 17.63 2.80 1.14
C CYS A 147 18.33 3.98 0.46
N PRO A 148 17.69 5.14 0.29
CA PRO A 148 18.33 6.31 -0.34
C PRO A 148 19.40 6.94 0.54
N TYR A 149 19.41 6.64 1.83
CA TYR A 149 20.38 7.19 2.81
C TYR A 149 21.47 6.18 3.15
N ASP A 150 21.11 4.91 3.39
CA ASP A 150 22.01 3.86 3.87
C ASP A 150 22.47 2.91 2.74
N GLY A 151 21.95 3.06 1.54
CA GLY A 151 22.34 2.24 0.39
C GLY A 151 21.70 0.86 0.38
N ALA A 152 22.51 -0.18 0.18
CA ALA A 152 22.03 -1.56 0.13
C ALA A 152 21.49 -2.02 1.49
N VAL A 153 20.36 -2.74 1.49
CA VAL A 153 19.72 -3.29 2.69
C VAL A 153 19.88 -4.81 2.68
N ALA A 154 20.53 -5.33 3.71
CA ALA A 154 20.73 -6.78 3.85
C ALA A 154 19.42 -7.48 4.24
N PRO A 155 19.12 -8.67 3.66
CA PRO A 155 17.93 -9.46 4.01
C PRO A 155 17.82 -9.75 5.52
N GLU A 156 18.95 -9.94 6.19
CA GLU A 156 19.03 -10.17 7.64
C GLU A 156 18.43 -9.00 8.42
N ARG A 157 18.72 -7.76 7.98
CA ARG A 157 18.21 -6.56 8.62
C ARG A 157 16.68 -6.43 8.45
N VAL A 158 16.17 -6.73 7.26
CA VAL A 158 14.71 -6.81 7.03
C VAL A 158 14.09 -7.88 7.94
N GLY A 159 14.73 -9.04 8.05
CA GLY A 159 14.29 -10.13 8.89
C GLY A 159 14.29 -9.79 10.39
N GLU A 160 15.24 -9.00 10.89
CA GLU A 160 15.25 -8.52 12.29
C GLU A 160 14.04 -7.63 12.57
N VAL A 161 13.76 -6.66 11.68
CA VAL A 161 12.62 -5.75 11.81
C VAL A 161 11.31 -6.53 11.73
N ALA A 162 11.18 -7.42 10.75
CA ALA A 162 9.99 -8.24 10.58
C ALA A 162 9.76 -9.19 11.78
N SER A 163 10.84 -9.76 12.35
CA SER A 163 10.73 -10.59 13.56
C SER A 163 10.19 -9.78 14.74
N ALA A 164 10.68 -8.57 14.96
CA ALA A 164 10.19 -7.72 16.04
C ALA A 164 8.72 -7.32 15.88
N LEU A 165 8.24 -7.13 14.64
CA LEU A 165 6.82 -6.92 14.33
C LEU A 165 5.98 -8.16 14.64
N ALA A 166 6.43 -9.34 14.19
CA ALA A 166 5.75 -10.61 14.44
C ALA A 166 5.70 -10.97 15.94
N ASP A 167 6.79 -10.72 16.68
CA ASP A 167 6.84 -10.90 18.15
C ASP A 167 5.86 -9.96 18.85
N GLY A 168 5.59 -8.78 18.29
CA GLY A 168 4.51 -7.86 18.70
C GLY A 168 3.11 -8.36 18.38
N GLY A 169 2.99 -9.48 17.64
CA GLY A 169 1.74 -10.14 17.27
C GLY A 169 1.10 -9.56 16.01
N ILE A 170 1.88 -8.98 15.11
CA ILE A 170 1.46 -8.59 13.78
C ILE A 170 1.60 -9.79 12.85
N GLU A 171 0.51 -10.20 12.23
CA GLU A 171 0.43 -11.42 11.40
C GLU A 171 0.53 -11.12 9.90
N GLU A 172 0.30 -9.87 9.47
CA GLU A 172 0.39 -9.43 8.07
C GLU A 172 1.45 -8.34 7.93
N ILE A 173 2.51 -8.63 7.15
CA ILE A 173 3.66 -7.73 6.97
C ILE A 173 3.93 -7.58 5.47
N SER A 174 3.88 -6.33 4.97
CA SER A 174 4.26 -5.99 3.61
C SER A 174 5.71 -5.52 3.54
N LEU A 175 6.46 -6.00 2.53
CA LEU A 175 7.79 -5.48 2.22
C LEU A 175 7.68 -4.44 1.11
N ALA A 176 8.19 -3.22 1.38
CA ALA A 176 8.05 -2.11 0.47
C ALA A 176 9.35 -1.76 -0.26
N ASP A 177 9.28 -1.71 -1.58
CA ASP A 177 10.26 -1.09 -2.46
C ASP A 177 9.95 0.40 -2.59
N THR A 178 10.16 1.12 -1.50
CA THR A 178 9.75 2.52 -1.30
C THR A 178 10.32 3.49 -2.34
N ILE A 179 11.48 3.17 -2.93
CA ILE A 179 12.13 4.01 -3.94
C ILE A 179 12.19 3.37 -5.32
N GLY A 180 11.56 2.21 -5.50
CA GLY A 180 11.45 1.52 -6.78
C GLY A 180 12.78 1.08 -7.36
N VAL A 181 13.64 0.46 -6.54
CA VAL A 181 14.99 0.01 -6.94
C VAL A 181 15.13 -1.50 -7.03
N ALA A 182 14.13 -2.24 -6.55
CA ALA A 182 14.12 -3.69 -6.58
C ALA A 182 14.13 -4.25 -8.01
N ASN A 183 14.67 -5.45 -8.11
CA ASN A 183 14.58 -6.28 -9.30
C ASN A 183 14.04 -7.67 -8.94
N PRO A 184 13.53 -8.45 -9.91
CA PRO A 184 12.91 -9.75 -9.66
C PRO A 184 13.75 -10.73 -8.85
N ALA A 185 15.08 -10.80 -9.11
CA ALA A 185 15.96 -11.70 -8.36
C ALA A 185 16.10 -11.32 -6.88
N GLN A 186 16.16 -10.02 -6.58
CA GLN A 186 16.16 -9.54 -5.19
C GLN A 186 14.82 -9.83 -4.51
N VAL A 187 13.71 -9.65 -5.22
CA VAL A 187 12.35 -9.91 -4.72
C VAL A 187 12.20 -11.38 -4.37
N GLU A 188 12.56 -12.29 -5.29
CA GLU A 188 12.53 -13.73 -5.05
C GLU A 188 13.37 -14.11 -3.82
N ALA A 189 14.64 -13.69 -3.78
CA ALA A 189 15.55 -14.05 -2.69
C ALA A 189 15.05 -13.54 -1.33
N LEU A 190 14.55 -12.28 -1.26
CA LEU A 190 14.10 -11.71 0.00
C LEU A 190 12.82 -12.40 0.50
N PHE A 191 11.81 -12.62 -0.35
CA PHE A 191 10.59 -13.30 0.09
C PHE A 191 10.82 -14.76 0.47
N GLN A 192 11.71 -15.48 -0.22
CA GLN A 192 12.10 -16.83 0.19
C GLN A 192 12.73 -16.83 1.60
N ALA A 193 13.70 -15.95 1.84
CA ALA A 193 14.35 -15.81 3.14
C ALA A 193 13.35 -15.44 4.27
N MET A 194 12.42 -14.53 3.98
CA MET A 194 11.41 -14.11 4.96
C MET A 194 10.40 -15.21 5.29
N LYS A 195 9.96 -15.97 4.30
CA LYS A 195 9.05 -17.12 4.49
C LYS A 195 9.71 -18.26 5.27
N GLU A 196 10.98 -18.51 5.05
CA GLU A 196 11.75 -19.49 5.85
C GLU A 196 11.90 -19.04 7.30
N ARG A 197 12.18 -17.74 7.51
CA ARG A 197 12.40 -17.16 8.84
C ARG A 197 11.12 -17.06 9.66
N LEU A 198 10.01 -16.65 9.04
CA LEU A 198 8.73 -16.35 9.69
C LEU A 198 7.56 -16.99 8.91
N PRO A 199 7.44 -18.34 8.94
CA PRO A 199 6.47 -19.08 8.12
C PRO A 199 5.00 -18.80 8.50
N ALA A 200 4.73 -18.27 9.69
CA ALA A 200 3.38 -17.94 10.16
C ALA A 200 2.91 -16.54 9.68
N VAL A 201 3.83 -15.69 9.22
CA VAL A 201 3.50 -14.35 8.74
C VAL A 201 2.88 -14.43 7.35
N ARG A 202 1.79 -13.71 7.16
CA ARG A 202 1.22 -13.45 5.85
C ARG A 202 2.02 -12.31 5.20
N TRP A 203 2.79 -12.65 4.18
CA TRP A 203 3.62 -11.68 3.49
C TRP A 203 2.85 -10.92 2.41
N GLY A 204 3.03 -9.60 2.40
CA GLY A 204 2.57 -8.70 1.36
C GLY A 204 3.73 -8.02 0.63
N ALA A 205 3.44 -7.43 -0.53
CA ALA A 205 4.39 -6.68 -1.32
C ALA A 205 3.82 -5.33 -1.76
N HIS A 206 4.64 -4.29 -1.61
CA HIS A 206 4.36 -2.93 -2.04
C HIS A 206 5.49 -2.44 -2.94
N PHE A 207 5.21 -2.23 -4.21
CA PHE A 207 6.23 -1.84 -5.19
C PHE A 207 5.97 -0.45 -5.76
N HIS A 208 7.06 0.35 -5.87
CA HIS A 208 7.08 1.55 -6.69
C HIS A 208 7.65 1.26 -8.08
N ASP A 209 7.12 1.93 -9.09
CA ASP A 209 7.48 1.73 -10.50
C ASP A 209 8.52 2.73 -11.02
N THR A 210 9.35 3.26 -10.14
CA THR A 210 10.38 4.27 -10.44
C THR A 210 11.29 3.89 -11.61
N ARG A 211 11.61 2.61 -11.72
CA ARG A 211 12.46 2.06 -12.79
C ARG A 211 11.70 1.23 -13.82
N GLY A 212 10.37 1.21 -13.77
CA GLY A 212 9.55 0.41 -14.68
C GLY A 212 9.62 -1.10 -14.40
N THR A 213 10.00 -1.50 -13.18
CA THR A 213 10.21 -2.91 -12.80
C THR A 213 9.09 -3.47 -11.92
N ALA A 214 8.13 -2.65 -11.48
CA ALA A 214 7.14 -3.06 -10.48
C ALA A 214 6.28 -4.26 -10.92
N ILE A 215 5.85 -4.34 -12.18
CA ILE A 215 5.10 -5.47 -12.73
C ILE A 215 5.93 -6.76 -12.72
N ALA A 216 7.21 -6.68 -13.08
CA ALA A 216 8.11 -7.84 -13.04
C ALA A 216 8.38 -8.29 -11.59
N ASN A 217 8.52 -7.35 -10.67
CA ASN A 217 8.68 -7.61 -9.25
C ASN A 217 7.42 -8.25 -8.63
N LEU A 218 6.22 -7.78 -9.01
CA LEU A 218 4.96 -8.39 -8.62
C LEU A 218 4.90 -9.86 -9.05
N LEU A 219 5.24 -10.15 -10.31
CA LEU A 219 5.23 -11.52 -10.82
C LEU A 219 6.22 -12.41 -10.06
N SER A 220 7.42 -11.91 -9.81
CA SER A 220 8.44 -12.63 -9.03
C SER A 220 7.98 -12.91 -7.59
N ALA A 221 7.37 -11.91 -6.90
CA ALA A 221 6.80 -12.12 -5.57
C ALA A 221 5.68 -13.18 -5.60
N LEU A 222 4.79 -13.12 -6.61
CA LEU A 222 3.70 -14.08 -6.79
C LEU A 222 4.24 -15.52 -6.97
N GLU A 223 5.32 -15.71 -7.72
CA GLU A 223 5.98 -17.02 -7.92
C GLU A 223 6.55 -17.58 -6.63
N THR A 224 6.94 -16.75 -5.66
CA THR A 224 7.32 -17.20 -4.32
C THR A 224 6.12 -17.58 -3.44
N GLY A 225 4.88 -17.34 -3.91
CA GLY A 225 3.65 -17.62 -3.19
C GLY A 225 3.18 -16.44 -2.32
N VAL A 226 3.68 -15.24 -2.53
CA VAL A 226 3.07 -14.01 -1.99
C VAL A 226 1.78 -13.77 -2.75
N ASN A 227 0.69 -13.52 -2.03
CA ASN A 227 -0.63 -13.29 -2.63
C ASN A 227 -1.35 -12.05 -2.09
N LEU A 228 -0.64 -11.21 -1.38
CA LEU A 228 -1.11 -9.91 -0.91
C LEU A 228 -0.26 -8.82 -1.57
N PHE A 229 -0.91 -7.89 -2.26
CA PHE A 229 -0.24 -6.79 -2.94
C PHE A 229 -0.93 -5.46 -2.63
N GLU A 230 -0.14 -4.41 -2.66
CA GLU A 230 -0.61 -3.03 -2.55
C GLU A 230 -0.30 -2.28 -3.84
N GLY A 231 -1.22 -1.42 -4.26
CA GLY A 231 -1.02 -0.57 -5.43
C GLY A 231 -1.96 0.62 -5.40
N SER A 232 -1.79 1.50 -6.34
CA SER A 232 -2.51 2.76 -6.40
C SER A 232 -3.21 2.93 -7.73
N VAL A 233 -4.48 3.30 -7.69
CA VAL A 233 -5.24 3.68 -8.88
C VAL A 233 -4.51 4.80 -9.65
N GLY A 234 -4.36 4.61 -10.95
CA GLY A 234 -3.61 5.51 -11.81
C GLY A 234 -2.10 5.52 -11.59
N GLY A 235 -1.56 4.69 -10.66
CA GLY A 235 -0.15 4.69 -10.33
C GLY A 235 0.34 5.95 -9.59
N ILE A 236 -0.57 6.68 -8.92
CA ILE A 236 -0.19 7.89 -8.17
C ILE A 236 0.57 7.57 -6.89
N GLY A 237 1.35 8.52 -6.35
CA GLY A 237 2.07 8.39 -5.08
C GLY A 237 3.57 8.24 -5.25
N GLY A 238 4.22 9.19 -5.90
CA GLY A 238 5.68 9.24 -6.00
C GLY A 238 6.34 9.40 -4.64
N SER A 239 7.52 8.80 -4.46
CA SER A 239 8.32 9.02 -3.26
C SER A 239 8.81 10.48 -3.23
N PRO A 240 8.63 11.21 -2.12
CA PRO A 240 9.20 12.55 -1.96
C PRO A 240 10.73 12.55 -2.04
N PHE A 241 11.35 11.39 -1.87
CA PHE A 241 12.81 11.18 -1.95
C PHE A 241 13.32 10.86 -3.36
N ALA A 242 12.42 10.75 -4.36
CA ALA A 242 12.74 10.55 -5.76
C ALA A 242 11.86 11.48 -6.63
N PRO A 243 12.14 12.80 -6.65
CA PRO A 243 11.38 13.76 -7.45
C PRO A 243 11.35 13.35 -8.93
N GLY A 244 10.15 13.25 -9.51
CA GLY A 244 9.96 12.79 -10.90
C GLY A 244 9.96 11.28 -11.10
N ALA A 245 10.08 10.49 -10.03
CA ALA A 245 9.88 9.05 -10.09
C ALA A 245 8.40 8.71 -10.29
N ALA A 246 8.12 7.65 -11.06
CA ALA A 246 6.80 7.05 -11.11
C ALA A 246 6.40 6.61 -9.70
N GLY A 247 5.08 6.67 -9.42
CA GLY A 247 4.54 6.35 -8.11
C GLY A 247 4.48 4.86 -7.82
N ASN A 248 3.49 4.50 -7.04
CA ASN A 248 3.13 3.11 -6.79
C ASN A 248 2.91 2.34 -8.10
N ILE A 249 3.05 1.02 -8.03
CA ILE A 249 2.52 0.15 -9.10
C ILE A 249 1.06 0.54 -9.38
N CYS A 250 0.74 0.70 -10.66
CA CYS A 250 -0.61 1.06 -11.07
C CYS A 250 -1.56 -0.11 -10.86
N SER A 251 -2.63 0.08 -10.06
CA SER A 251 -3.58 -0.97 -9.73
C SER A 251 -4.25 -1.53 -10.97
N GLU A 252 -4.78 -0.68 -11.87
CA GLU A 252 -5.48 -1.17 -13.07
C GLU A 252 -4.56 -1.88 -14.05
N ASP A 253 -3.30 -1.45 -14.20
CA ASP A 253 -2.33 -2.12 -15.05
C ASP A 253 -1.98 -3.52 -14.51
N ALA A 254 -1.72 -3.62 -13.22
CA ALA A 254 -1.38 -4.88 -12.55
C ALA A 254 -2.55 -5.85 -12.51
N LEU A 255 -3.75 -5.36 -12.15
CA LEU A 255 -4.96 -6.18 -12.05
C LEU A 255 -5.44 -6.67 -13.41
N ALA A 256 -5.28 -5.87 -14.48
CA ALA A 256 -5.55 -6.31 -15.86
C ALA A 256 -4.61 -7.45 -16.29
N MET A 257 -3.32 -7.38 -15.92
CA MET A 257 -2.39 -8.48 -16.17
C MET A 257 -2.79 -9.74 -15.41
N LEU A 258 -3.12 -9.64 -14.12
CA LEU A 258 -3.54 -10.77 -13.30
C LEU A 258 -4.83 -11.41 -13.83
N ASP A 259 -5.80 -10.62 -14.27
CA ASP A 259 -7.04 -11.08 -14.88
C ASP A 259 -6.76 -11.85 -16.19
N ALA A 260 -5.90 -11.30 -17.07
CA ALA A 260 -5.47 -11.97 -18.30
C ALA A 260 -4.71 -13.29 -18.03
N MET A 261 -4.07 -13.44 -16.87
CA MET A 261 -3.43 -14.68 -16.41
C MET A 261 -4.42 -15.67 -15.78
N GLY A 262 -5.71 -15.31 -15.65
CA GLY A 262 -6.73 -16.13 -14.99
C GLY A 262 -6.60 -16.15 -13.46
N ILE A 263 -5.96 -15.16 -12.86
CA ILE A 263 -5.77 -15.03 -11.41
C ILE A 263 -6.88 -14.18 -10.83
N ALA A 264 -7.68 -14.77 -9.93
CA ALA A 264 -8.82 -14.10 -9.33
C ALA A 264 -8.36 -13.04 -8.30
N THR A 265 -8.82 -11.80 -8.48
CA THR A 265 -8.61 -10.69 -7.53
C THR A 265 -9.90 -10.21 -6.88
N GLY A 266 -11.04 -10.50 -7.50
CA GLY A 266 -12.35 -10.03 -7.08
C GLY A 266 -12.63 -8.56 -7.45
N VAL A 267 -11.73 -7.90 -8.19
CA VAL A 267 -11.86 -6.50 -8.62
C VAL A 267 -12.36 -6.43 -10.06
N ASP A 268 -13.35 -5.59 -10.30
CA ASP A 268 -13.84 -5.24 -11.65
C ASP A 268 -12.87 -4.23 -12.28
N VAL A 269 -11.98 -4.72 -13.13
CA VAL A 269 -10.95 -3.91 -13.80
C VAL A 269 -11.57 -2.84 -14.71
N ALA A 270 -12.70 -3.13 -15.36
CA ALA A 270 -13.34 -2.16 -16.25
C ALA A 270 -13.89 -0.96 -15.45
N ARG A 271 -14.50 -1.21 -14.30
CA ARG A 271 -14.90 -0.15 -13.37
C ARG A 271 -13.71 0.62 -12.81
N LEU A 272 -12.63 -0.07 -12.45
CA LEU A 272 -11.41 0.56 -11.94
C LEU A 272 -10.80 1.52 -12.97
N ILE A 273 -10.75 1.14 -14.24
CA ILE A 273 -10.33 2.02 -15.34
C ILE A 273 -11.21 3.28 -15.41
N ALA A 274 -12.52 3.14 -15.20
CA ALA A 274 -13.41 4.30 -15.18
C ALA A 274 -13.14 5.22 -13.97
N VAL A 275 -12.82 4.64 -12.81
CA VAL A 275 -12.39 5.40 -11.61
C VAL A 275 -11.08 6.12 -11.88
N ALA A 276 -10.07 5.47 -12.48
CA ALA A 276 -8.79 6.08 -12.83
C ALA A 276 -8.98 7.30 -13.77
N ARG A 277 -9.80 7.17 -14.80
CA ARG A 277 -10.16 8.28 -15.70
C ARG A 277 -10.90 9.42 -14.97
N GLY A 278 -11.74 9.07 -13.98
CA GLY A 278 -12.40 10.05 -13.12
C GLY A 278 -11.39 10.81 -12.26
N LEU A 279 -10.44 10.09 -11.69
CA LEU A 279 -9.36 10.66 -10.89
C LEU A 279 -8.46 11.58 -11.71
N GLU A 280 -8.07 11.18 -12.93
CA GLU A 280 -7.28 11.98 -13.86
C GLU A 280 -7.94 13.36 -14.11
N ARG A 281 -9.25 13.37 -14.39
CA ARG A 281 -10.01 14.61 -14.55
C ARG A 281 -10.07 15.44 -13.26
N THR A 282 -10.23 14.77 -12.10
CA THR A 282 -10.31 15.44 -10.80
C THR A 282 -8.97 16.08 -10.40
N LEU A 283 -7.88 15.41 -10.71
CA LEU A 283 -6.52 15.88 -10.45
C LEU A 283 -6.06 16.93 -11.47
N ASP A 284 -6.71 16.99 -12.64
CA ASP A 284 -6.34 17.85 -13.78
C ASP A 284 -4.89 17.63 -14.21
N ALA A 285 -4.48 16.36 -14.24
CA ALA A 285 -3.11 15.96 -14.57
C ALA A 285 -3.07 14.50 -15.07
N PRO A 286 -2.20 14.18 -16.04
CA PRO A 286 -2.05 12.81 -16.51
C PRO A 286 -1.56 11.89 -15.40
N LEU A 287 -2.11 10.67 -15.37
CA LEU A 287 -1.71 9.64 -14.42
C LEU A 287 -0.62 8.73 -15.02
N PRO A 288 0.29 8.17 -14.19
CA PRO A 288 1.35 7.27 -14.65
C PRO A 288 0.87 5.97 -15.28
N GLY A 289 -0.33 5.48 -14.91
CA GLY A 289 -0.91 4.24 -15.42
C GLY A 289 -1.09 4.24 -16.95
N ARG A 290 -1.20 3.08 -17.55
CA ARG A 290 -1.25 2.90 -19.01
C ARG A 290 -2.62 2.51 -19.52
N ILE A 291 -3.24 1.47 -18.92
CA ILE A 291 -4.45 0.86 -19.48
C ILE A 291 -5.66 1.81 -19.51
N HIS A 292 -5.74 2.74 -18.56
CA HIS A 292 -6.85 3.72 -18.53
C HIS A 292 -6.79 4.72 -19.68
N THR A 293 -5.65 4.87 -20.37
CA THR A 293 -5.51 5.75 -21.54
C THR A 293 -5.99 5.13 -22.85
N LEU A 294 -6.14 3.78 -22.88
CA LEU A 294 -6.57 3.04 -24.06
C LEU A 294 -8.05 3.28 -24.37
N ALA A 295 -8.43 3.24 -25.66
CA ALA A 295 -9.84 3.30 -26.02
C ALA A 295 -10.60 2.05 -25.52
N PRO A 296 -11.91 2.15 -25.16
CA PRO A 296 -12.68 1.00 -24.66
C PRO A 296 -12.66 -0.23 -25.58
N ALA A 297 -12.55 -0.03 -26.91
CA ALA A 297 -12.44 -1.11 -27.88
C ALA A 297 -11.08 -1.84 -27.85
N GLU A 298 -10.05 -1.23 -27.26
CA GLU A 298 -8.69 -1.78 -27.16
C GLU A 298 -8.46 -2.56 -25.86
N ILE A 299 -9.31 -2.34 -24.85
CA ILE A 299 -9.21 -2.98 -23.52
C ILE A 299 -9.76 -4.43 -23.54
N GLY A 300 -10.60 -4.78 -24.50
CA GLY A 300 -11.46 -5.97 -24.43
C GLY A 300 -11.22 -7.06 -25.46
N THR A 301 -10.23 -6.98 -26.34
CA THR A 301 -10.05 -7.98 -27.39
C THR A 301 -8.60 -8.44 -27.49
N VAL A 302 -8.23 -9.38 -26.63
CA VAL A 302 -7.21 -10.37 -27.03
C VAL A 302 -7.99 -11.45 -27.78
N PRO A 303 -7.81 -11.64 -29.11
CA PRO A 303 -8.38 -12.80 -29.80
C PRO A 303 -7.79 -14.05 -29.15
N ALA A 304 -8.67 -15.04 -28.88
CA ALA A 304 -8.30 -16.35 -28.38
C ALA A 304 -7.37 -17.09 -29.37
#